data_feb89a58a7e8428f4a460c6762da1318
#
_entry.id   feb89a58a7e8428f4a460c6762da1318
#
_cell.length_a   1.000
_cell.length_b   1.000
_cell.length_c   1.000
_cell.angle_alpha   90.00
_cell.angle_beta   90.00
_cell.angle_gamma   90.00
#
_symmetry.space_group_name_H-M   'P 1'
#
loop_
_entity.id
_entity.type
_entity.pdbx_description
1 polymer ?
#
loop_
_entity_poly.entity_id
_entity_poly.type
_entity_poly.pdbx_seq_one_letter_code
_entity_poly.pdbx_strand_id
1 'polypeptide(L)'
;MRPISLIALTALLLASTTINYIDRQVLSVLAPVIRDEFHLSNSQYAAILNAFMITYAVAMPLAGWVLDRVGVGRGLTLAVVWWSVAGMLTALSRGAVSLGVFRSLLAVGESGAWPAFAKAVAIWIPHRWRTLAIGACNSGSSMGAMIAPPLVVFITHRFGWQGAFFVTGVLGLIWVAAFQVFRMLHPVMHATDKGQTMGQAAAPRVAWGGLIGYRQAWVIFVCRFLADPIWDFYIFWIPEFLARERGLNLNGIAAVAWIPFLVADIANFASGWAAFQLERAGWSVHRVRKCLMLAGAVVSPIGVAAVYSASIFWTITFISVAIFFWMAWSVTVHTLASDYFPPHAVASVYGFGGMGSTAGSVVSIWLVGRTLDLTGSYVPVFVGMGLLMPVAFLIGSALMGRVEPVNLDAGTD
;
A
#
# COMPACT_ATOMS: atom_id res chain seq x y z
N MET A 1 -14.17 1.57 26.20
CA MET A 1 -13.40 0.30 26.30
C MET A 1 -12.29 0.44 27.31
N ARG A 2 -11.92 -0.63 28.01
CA ARG A 2 -10.76 -0.64 28.91
C ARG A 2 -9.46 -0.49 28.10
N PRO A 3 -8.36 0.06 28.63
CA PRO A 3 -7.10 0.24 27.87
C PRO A 3 -6.58 -1.05 27.20
N ILE A 4 -6.68 -2.19 27.92
CA ILE A 4 -6.29 -3.51 27.40
C ILE A 4 -7.11 -3.90 26.16
N SER A 5 -8.42 -3.60 26.15
CA SER A 5 -9.28 -3.90 25.00
C SER A 5 -8.95 -3.04 23.78
N LEU A 6 -8.44 -1.81 23.97
CA LEU A 6 -7.98 -0.92 22.89
C LEU A 6 -6.69 -1.44 22.28
N ILE A 7 -5.75 -1.90 23.09
CA ILE A 7 -4.49 -2.52 22.62
C ILE A 7 -4.81 -3.78 21.83
N ALA A 8 -5.68 -4.67 22.34
CA ALA A 8 -6.06 -5.90 21.66
C ALA A 8 -6.77 -5.62 20.32
N LEU A 9 -7.66 -4.63 20.26
CA LEU A 9 -8.29 -4.21 19.01
C LEU A 9 -7.27 -3.69 18.01
N THR A 10 -6.37 -2.81 18.44
CA THR A 10 -5.32 -2.27 17.57
C THR A 10 -4.40 -3.39 17.07
N ALA A 11 -4.05 -4.36 17.91
CA ALA A 11 -3.26 -5.52 17.52
C ALA A 11 -4.00 -6.42 16.49
N LEU A 12 -5.32 -6.60 16.65
CA LEU A 12 -6.13 -7.32 15.66
C LEU A 12 -6.18 -6.58 14.32
N LEU A 13 -6.34 -5.26 14.32
CA LEU A 13 -6.31 -4.46 13.09
C LEU A 13 -4.92 -4.52 12.43
N LEU A 14 -3.84 -4.38 13.19
CA LEU A 14 -2.46 -4.57 12.73
C LEU A 14 -2.25 -5.95 12.12
N ALA A 15 -2.69 -7.01 12.80
CA ALA A 15 -2.57 -8.39 12.29
C ALA A 15 -3.33 -8.59 10.98
N SER A 16 -4.51 -7.97 10.84
CA SER A 16 -5.29 -8.04 9.59
C SER A 16 -4.57 -7.37 8.41
N THR A 17 -3.98 -6.18 8.62
CA THR A 17 -3.17 -5.52 7.58
C THR A 17 -1.92 -6.31 7.24
N THR A 18 -1.26 -6.90 8.25
CA THR A 18 -0.10 -7.77 8.05
C THR A 18 -0.46 -8.97 7.18
N ILE A 19 -1.55 -9.69 7.48
CA ILE A 19 -2.02 -10.84 6.69
C ILE A 19 -2.38 -10.40 5.27
N ASN A 20 -3.10 -9.30 5.10
CA ASN A 20 -3.47 -8.76 3.81
C ASN A 20 -2.23 -8.52 2.91
N TYR A 21 -1.15 -7.95 3.47
CA TYR A 21 0.08 -7.71 2.72
C TYR A 21 0.91 -8.99 2.50
N ILE A 22 0.85 -9.97 3.42
CA ILE A 22 1.41 -11.30 3.16
C ILE A 22 0.73 -11.93 1.94
N ASP A 23 -0.62 -11.97 1.88
CA ASP A 23 -1.39 -12.53 0.78
C ASP A 23 -1.05 -11.85 -0.56
N ARG A 24 -0.87 -10.54 -0.55
CA ARG A 24 -0.47 -9.75 -1.72
C ARG A 24 0.93 -10.13 -2.22
N GLN A 25 1.86 -10.39 -1.30
CA GLN A 25 3.25 -10.70 -1.58
C GLN A 25 3.50 -12.15 -2.02
N VAL A 26 2.61 -13.11 -1.70
CA VAL A 26 2.81 -14.52 -2.06
C VAL A 26 3.12 -14.67 -3.55
N LEU A 27 2.34 -14.04 -4.43
CA LEU A 27 2.58 -14.11 -5.87
C LEU A 27 3.92 -13.51 -6.27
N SER A 28 4.33 -12.39 -5.66
CA SER A 28 5.58 -11.72 -6.00
C SER A 28 6.80 -12.55 -5.59
N VAL A 29 6.77 -13.13 -4.38
CA VAL A 29 7.85 -14.01 -3.89
C VAL A 29 7.96 -15.27 -4.75
N LEU A 30 6.83 -15.81 -5.18
CA LEU A 30 6.75 -17.02 -6.00
C LEU A 30 6.79 -16.73 -7.52
N ALA A 31 6.94 -15.46 -7.93
CA ALA A 31 6.95 -15.08 -9.34
C ALA A 31 7.93 -15.91 -10.18
N PRO A 32 9.20 -16.15 -9.76
CA PRO A 32 10.11 -16.99 -10.53
C PRO A 32 9.55 -18.40 -10.77
N VAL A 33 9.03 -19.04 -9.72
CA VAL A 33 8.50 -20.43 -9.79
C VAL A 33 7.24 -20.51 -10.67
N ILE A 34 6.28 -19.62 -10.43
CA ILE A 34 4.97 -19.63 -11.13
C ILE A 34 5.15 -19.26 -12.61
N ARG A 35 6.07 -18.35 -12.91
CA ARG A 35 6.35 -17.94 -14.28
C ARG A 35 7.02 -19.06 -15.07
N ASP A 36 7.94 -19.79 -14.46
CA ASP A 36 8.59 -20.93 -15.08
C ASP A 36 7.58 -22.07 -15.31
N GLU A 37 6.72 -22.39 -14.32
CA GLU A 37 5.72 -23.45 -14.42
C GLU A 37 4.65 -23.17 -15.49
N PHE A 38 4.18 -21.92 -15.59
CA PHE A 38 3.15 -21.52 -16.56
C PHE A 38 3.70 -20.89 -17.85
N HIS A 39 5.02 -20.83 -18.01
CA HIS A 39 5.72 -20.21 -19.15
C HIS A 39 5.25 -18.77 -19.43
N LEU A 40 5.10 -17.96 -18.36
CA LEU A 40 4.56 -16.60 -18.47
C LEU A 40 5.62 -15.62 -18.99
N SER A 41 5.26 -14.84 -20.02
CA SER A 41 6.04 -13.66 -20.42
C SER A 41 5.96 -12.57 -19.35
N ASN A 42 6.86 -11.56 -19.43
CA ASN A 42 6.82 -10.41 -18.51
C ASN A 42 5.51 -9.61 -18.68
N SER A 43 5.04 -9.44 -19.93
CA SER A 43 3.75 -8.78 -20.19
C SER A 43 2.56 -9.56 -19.66
N GLN A 44 2.56 -10.89 -19.70
CA GLN A 44 1.50 -11.70 -19.10
C GLN A 44 1.50 -11.59 -17.58
N TYR A 45 2.68 -11.64 -16.95
CA TYR A 45 2.80 -11.41 -15.51
C TYR A 45 2.33 -10.01 -15.12
N ALA A 46 2.74 -8.98 -15.85
CA ALA A 46 2.26 -7.61 -15.64
C ALA A 46 0.74 -7.49 -15.81
N ALA A 47 0.14 -8.20 -16.79
CA ALA A 47 -1.30 -8.23 -16.97
C ALA A 47 -2.04 -8.83 -15.77
N ILE A 48 -1.48 -9.88 -15.14
CA ILE A 48 -2.03 -10.47 -13.91
C ILE A 48 -1.99 -9.47 -12.76
N LEU A 49 -0.87 -8.76 -12.58
CA LEU A 49 -0.74 -7.71 -11.57
C LEU A 49 -1.72 -6.56 -11.82
N ASN A 50 -1.86 -6.14 -13.09
CA ASN A 50 -2.80 -5.08 -13.48
C ASN A 50 -4.26 -5.51 -13.32
N ALA A 51 -4.61 -6.77 -13.55
CA ALA A 51 -5.95 -7.29 -13.28
C ALA A 51 -6.32 -7.10 -11.80
N PHE A 52 -5.38 -7.36 -10.90
CA PHE A 52 -5.55 -7.07 -9.48
C PHE A 52 -5.74 -5.56 -9.22
N MET A 53 -4.83 -4.71 -9.71
CA MET A 53 -4.82 -3.27 -9.43
C MET A 53 -6.08 -2.57 -9.97
N ILE A 54 -6.49 -2.88 -11.19
CA ILE A 54 -7.70 -2.31 -11.81
C ILE A 54 -8.95 -2.75 -11.03
N THR A 55 -9.04 -4.04 -10.71
CA THR A 55 -10.17 -4.57 -9.94
C THR A 55 -10.22 -3.93 -8.55
N TYR A 56 -9.08 -3.79 -7.88
CA TYR A 56 -8.96 -3.14 -6.58
C TYR A 56 -9.46 -1.68 -6.63
N ALA A 57 -9.04 -0.91 -7.64
CA ALA A 57 -9.45 0.48 -7.80
C ALA A 57 -10.96 0.63 -8.03
N VAL A 58 -11.56 -0.24 -8.85
CA VAL A 58 -13.00 -0.23 -9.14
C VAL A 58 -13.82 -0.73 -7.94
N ALA A 59 -13.32 -1.76 -7.25
CA ALA A 59 -14.04 -2.35 -6.12
C ALA A 59 -14.00 -1.49 -4.85
N MET A 60 -12.98 -0.65 -4.66
CA MET A 60 -12.78 0.13 -3.43
C MET A 60 -13.97 1.08 -3.09
N PRO A 61 -14.54 1.85 -4.02
CA PRO A 61 -15.73 2.66 -3.74
C PRO A 61 -16.96 1.80 -3.38
N LEU A 62 -17.12 0.66 -4.06
CA LEU A 62 -18.22 -0.28 -3.80
C LEU A 62 -18.09 -0.92 -2.42
N ALA A 63 -16.86 -1.31 -2.04
CA ALA A 63 -16.57 -1.85 -0.72
C ALA A 63 -16.87 -0.83 0.39
N GLY A 64 -16.51 0.44 0.20
CA GLY A 64 -16.88 1.53 1.11
C GLY A 64 -18.40 1.65 1.30
N TRP A 65 -19.15 1.61 0.20
CA TRP A 65 -20.61 1.66 0.22
C TRP A 65 -21.24 0.44 0.94
N VAL A 66 -20.70 -0.76 0.72
CA VAL A 66 -21.13 -1.98 1.45
C VAL A 66 -20.85 -1.83 2.94
N LEU A 67 -19.65 -1.39 3.31
CA LEU A 67 -19.25 -1.16 4.70
C LEU A 67 -20.16 -0.16 5.43
N ASP A 68 -20.62 0.86 4.72
CA ASP A 68 -21.56 1.85 5.30
C ASP A 68 -22.93 1.24 5.62
N ARG A 69 -23.36 0.24 4.85
CA ARG A 69 -24.66 -0.42 5.05
C ARG A 69 -24.65 -1.57 6.03
N VAL A 70 -23.60 -2.41 5.98
CA VAL A 70 -23.55 -3.62 6.82
C VAL A 70 -22.88 -3.40 8.18
N GLY A 71 -22.26 -2.24 8.38
CA GLY A 71 -21.46 -1.90 9.57
C GLY A 71 -20.03 -2.45 9.48
N VAL A 72 -19.11 -1.80 10.21
CA VAL A 72 -17.67 -2.07 10.12
C VAL A 72 -17.30 -3.48 10.53
N GLY A 73 -17.89 -3.98 11.63
CA GLY A 73 -17.53 -5.29 12.15
C GLY A 73 -17.91 -6.44 11.21
N ARG A 74 -19.11 -6.38 10.61
CA ARG A 74 -19.54 -7.37 9.62
C ARG A 74 -18.80 -7.17 8.29
N GLY A 75 -18.66 -5.93 7.85
CA GLY A 75 -17.99 -5.61 6.61
C GLY A 75 -16.54 -6.04 6.60
N LEU A 76 -15.78 -5.80 7.68
CA LEU A 76 -14.41 -6.26 7.82
C LEU A 76 -14.33 -7.81 7.82
N THR A 77 -15.24 -8.47 8.54
CA THR A 77 -15.32 -9.94 8.52
C THR A 77 -15.55 -10.49 7.12
N LEU A 78 -16.53 -9.93 6.39
CA LEU A 78 -16.84 -10.34 5.02
C LEU A 78 -15.66 -10.13 4.08
N ALA A 79 -15.00 -8.98 4.18
CA ALA A 79 -13.81 -8.67 3.40
C ALA A 79 -12.70 -9.69 3.63
N VAL A 80 -12.36 -9.98 4.91
CA VAL A 80 -11.30 -10.96 5.25
C VAL A 80 -11.67 -12.36 4.79
N VAL A 81 -12.90 -12.82 5.01
CA VAL A 81 -13.37 -14.15 4.53
C VAL A 81 -13.24 -14.21 3.00
N TRP A 82 -13.71 -13.17 2.30
CA TRP A 82 -13.67 -13.13 0.84
C TRP A 82 -12.24 -13.22 0.32
N TRP A 83 -11.33 -12.36 0.80
CA TRP A 83 -9.96 -12.38 0.28
C TRP A 83 -9.22 -13.66 0.68
N SER A 84 -9.46 -14.21 1.87
CA SER A 84 -8.86 -15.47 2.31
C SER A 84 -9.28 -16.64 1.41
N VAL A 85 -10.57 -16.74 1.09
CA VAL A 85 -11.08 -17.76 0.16
C VAL A 85 -10.52 -17.53 -1.25
N ALA A 86 -10.53 -16.30 -1.76
CA ALA A 86 -9.97 -15.98 -3.07
C ALA A 86 -8.45 -16.26 -3.13
N GLY A 87 -7.72 -15.98 -2.05
CA GLY A 87 -6.32 -16.35 -1.89
C GLY A 87 -6.11 -17.86 -2.01
N MET A 88 -6.88 -18.66 -1.27
CA MET A 88 -6.82 -20.12 -1.36
C MET A 88 -7.18 -20.64 -2.77
N LEU A 89 -8.16 -20.04 -3.45
CA LEU A 89 -8.53 -20.41 -4.82
C LEU A 89 -7.38 -20.16 -5.81
N THR A 90 -6.47 -19.23 -5.52
CA THR A 90 -5.28 -18.99 -6.34
C THR A 90 -4.40 -20.25 -6.44
N ALA A 91 -4.40 -21.12 -5.44
CA ALA A 91 -3.70 -22.41 -5.46
C ALA A 91 -4.23 -23.38 -6.57
N LEU A 92 -5.44 -23.14 -7.07
CA LEU A 92 -6.05 -23.94 -8.14
C LEU A 92 -5.74 -23.41 -9.55
N SER A 93 -4.86 -22.40 -9.66
CA SER A 93 -4.50 -21.81 -10.96
C SER A 93 -3.80 -22.83 -11.86
N ARG A 94 -4.11 -22.79 -13.16
CA ARG A 94 -3.56 -23.67 -14.20
C ARG A 94 -2.93 -22.91 -15.37
N GLY A 95 -2.74 -21.59 -15.22
CA GLY A 95 -2.17 -20.71 -16.24
C GLY A 95 -2.52 -19.25 -16.00
N ALA A 96 -2.10 -18.37 -16.91
CA ALA A 96 -2.21 -16.91 -16.79
C ALA A 96 -3.65 -16.43 -16.52
N VAL A 97 -4.64 -16.97 -17.27
CA VAL A 97 -6.04 -16.53 -17.19
C VAL A 97 -6.64 -16.85 -15.83
N SER A 98 -6.52 -18.11 -15.36
CA SER A 98 -7.04 -18.51 -14.04
C SER A 98 -6.36 -17.76 -12.92
N LEU A 99 -5.05 -17.54 -13.01
CA LEU A 99 -4.29 -16.76 -12.03
C LEU A 99 -4.78 -15.30 -11.99
N GLY A 100 -5.00 -14.68 -13.15
CA GLY A 100 -5.54 -13.32 -13.25
C GLY A 100 -6.96 -13.21 -12.66
N VAL A 101 -7.83 -14.18 -12.94
CA VAL A 101 -9.20 -14.22 -12.38
C VAL A 101 -9.17 -14.33 -10.85
N PHE A 102 -8.39 -15.26 -10.29
CA PHE A 102 -8.32 -15.41 -8.83
C PHE A 102 -7.67 -14.20 -8.15
N ARG A 103 -6.68 -13.57 -8.79
CA ARG A 103 -6.10 -12.30 -8.31
C ARG A 103 -7.10 -11.15 -8.34
N SER A 104 -7.96 -11.09 -9.35
CA SER A 104 -9.05 -10.12 -9.41
C SER A 104 -10.08 -10.36 -8.29
N LEU A 105 -10.46 -11.62 -8.04
CA LEU A 105 -11.34 -11.96 -6.92
C LEU A 105 -10.72 -11.58 -5.57
N LEU A 106 -9.41 -11.81 -5.38
CA LEU A 106 -8.68 -11.37 -4.20
C LEU A 106 -8.77 -9.85 -4.02
N ALA A 107 -8.56 -9.09 -5.11
CA ALA A 107 -8.62 -7.64 -5.10
C ALA A 107 -9.98 -7.09 -4.65
N VAL A 108 -11.09 -7.73 -5.02
CA VAL A 108 -12.44 -7.35 -4.55
C VAL A 108 -12.52 -7.41 -3.02
N GLY A 109 -12.04 -8.49 -2.39
CA GLY A 109 -12.03 -8.62 -0.94
C GLY A 109 -11.10 -7.61 -0.26
N GLU A 110 -9.87 -7.50 -0.77
CA GLU A 110 -8.86 -6.62 -0.19
C GLU A 110 -9.19 -5.14 -0.30
N SER A 111 -9.97 -4.73 -1.33
CA SER A 111 -10.37 -3.33 -1.53
C SER A 111 -11.18 -2.75 -0.36
N GLY A 112 -11.86 -3.61 0.41
CA GLY A 112 -12.60 -3.21 1.61
C GLY A 112 -11.71 -3.01 2.86
N ALA A 113 -10.46 -3.45 2.84
CA ALA A 113 -9.62 -3.45 4.03
C ALA A 113 -9.35 -2.04 4.57
N TRP A 114 -8.79 -1.15 3.74
CA TRP A 114 -8.44 0.21 4.16
C TRP A 114 -9.64 1.07 4.59
N PRO A 115 -10.76 1.11 3.85
CA PRO A 115 -11.97 1.77 4.31
C PRO A 115 -12.47 1.21 5.64
N ALA A 116 -12.43 -0.11 5.82
CA ALA A 116 -12.86 -0.76 7.06
C ALA A 116 -11.95 -0.41 8.25
N PHE A 117 -10.62 -0.38 8.06
CA PHE A 117 -9.68 0.00 9.12
C PHE A 117 -9.86 1.46 9.53
N ALA A 118 -9.93 2.38 8.59
CA ALA A 118 -10.14 3.79 8.87
C ALA A 118 -11.45 4.00 9.65
N LYS A 119 -12.51 3.33 9.24
CA LYS A 119 -13.82 3.40 9.89
C LYS A 119 -13.82 2.73 11.27
N ALA A 120 -13.15 1.57 11.43
CA ALA A 120 -12.97 0.88 12.71
C ALA A 120 -12.26 1.77 13.73
N VAL A 121 -11.17 2.42 13.31
CA VAL A 121 -10.41 3.35 14.17
C VAL A 121 -11.28 4.56 14.55
N ALA A 122 -12.01 5.13 13.59
CA ALA A 122 -12.87 6.29 13.86
C ALA A 122 -14.00 5.98 14.85
N ILE A 123 -14.55 4.76 14.83
CA ILE A 123 -15.71 4.37 15.63
C ILE A 123 -15.31 3.80 16.99
N TRP A 124 -14.31 2.90 17.01
CA TRP A 124 -14.03 2.09 18.20
C TRP A 124 -12.87 2.64 19.03
N ILE A 125 -12.04 3.52 18.45
CA ILE A 125 -10.86 4.06 19.14
C ILE A 125 -11.09 5.51 19.54
N PRO A 126 -10.87 5.87 20.85
CA PRO A 126 -10.96 7.24 21.32
C PRO A 126 -10.03 8.18 20.55
N HIS A 127 -10.48 9.41 20.32
CA HIS A 127 -9.80 10.40 19.47
C HIS A 127 -8.29 10.51 19.75
N ARG A 128 -7.88 10.55 21.02
CA ARG A 128 -6.47 10.67 21.44
C ARG A 128 -5.57 9.50 20.97
N TRP A 129 -6.12 8.31 20.67
CA TRP A 129 -5.38 7.12 20.27
C TRP A 129 -5.50 6.78 18.78
N ARG A 130 -6.34 7.53 18.04
CA ARG A 130 -6.61 7.24 16.62
C ARG A 130 -5.37 7.29 15.75
N THR A 131 -4.54 8.33 15.92
CA THR A 131 -3.29 8.49 15.15
C THR A 131 -2.35 7.32 15.36
N LEU A 132 -2.19 6.87 16.62
CA LEU A 132 -1.36 5.70 16.94
C LEU A 132 -1.93 4.42 16.30
N ALA A 133 -3.24 4.22 16.35
CA ALA A 133 -3.88 3.05 15.77
C ALA A 133 -3.79 3.04 14.24
N ILE A 134 -3.93 4.19 13.57
CA ILE A 134 -3.71 4.31 12.12
C ILE A 134 -2.25 4.02 11.79
N GLY A 135 -1.31 4.55 12.57
CA GLY A 135 0.13 4.26 12.41
C GLY A 135 0.42 2.76 12.54
N ALA A 136 -0.17 2.09 13.54
CA ALA A 136 -0.04 0.65 13.71
C ALA A 136 -0.62 -0.13 12.50
N CYS A 137 -1.79 0.26 11.99
CA CYS A 137 -2.36 -0.36 10.79
C CYS A 137 -1.45 -0.18 9.56
N ASN A 138 -0.84 0.99 9.39
CA ASN A 138 0.10 1.24 8.31
C ASN A 138 1.38 0.38 8.43
N SER A 139 1.94 0.25 9.63
CA SER A 139 3.10 -0.63 9.87
C SER A 139 2.80 -2.10 9.54
N GLY A 140 1.53 -2.53 9.63
CA GLY A 140 1.12 -3.87 9.20
C GLY A 140 1.43 -4.16 7.73
N SER A 141 1.42 -3.15 6.86
CA SER A 141 1.77 -3.32 5.44
C SER A 141 3.25 -3.67 5.24
N SER A 142 4.14 -2.94 5.88
CA SER A 142 5.58 -3.20 5.81
C SER A 142 5.95 -4.49 6.55
N MET A 143 5.33 -4.76 7.71
CA MET A 143 5.50 -6.02 8.44
C MET A 143 5.08 -7.22 7.59
N GLY A 144 3.94 -7.12 6.89
CA GLY A 144 3.49 -8.16 5.96
C GLY A 144 4.50 -8.40 4.84
N ALA A 145 4.96 -7.33 4.20
CA ALA A 145 5.97 -7.40 3.14
C ALA A 145 7.32 -7.95 3.63
N MET A 146 7.70 -7.67 4.89
CA MET A 146 8.91 -8.17 5.52
C MET A 146 8.80 -9.67 5.88
N ILE A 147 7.66 -10.10 6.41
CA ILE A 147 7.43 -11.48 6.85
C ILE A 147 7.18 -12.42 5.66
N ALA A 148 6.57 -11.91 4.57
CA ALA A 148 6.14 -12.74 3.46
C ALA A 148 7.28 -13.55 2.81
N PRO A 149 8.47 -13.00 2.43
CA PRO A 149 9.50 -13.78 1.75
C PRO A 149 9.95 -15.00 2.56
N PRO A 150 10.41 -14.90 3.82
CA PRO A 150 10.83 -16.07 4.58
C PRO A 150 9.68 -17.05 4.85
N LEU A 151 8.48 -16.55 5.16
CA LEU A 151 7.31 -17.38 5.43
C LEU A 151 6.86 -18.17 4.19
N VAL A 152 6.72 -17.50 3.06
CA VAL A 152 6.27 -18.10 1.80
C VAL A 152 7.26 -19.16 1.34
N VAL A 153 8.55 -18.88 1.40
CA VAL A 153 9.58 -19.85 1.02
C VAL A 153 9.58 -21.06 1.93
N PHE A 154 9.49 -20.86 3.27
CA PHE A 154 9.37 -21.95 4.23
C PHE A 154 8.18 -22.89 3.94
N ILE A 155 7.02 -22.30 3.64
CA ILE A 155 5.81 -23.07 3.30
C ILE A 155 6.00 -23.81 1.96
N THR A 156 6.55 -23.13 0.95
CA THR A 156 6.74 -23.66 -0.39
C THR A 156 7.65 -24.88 -0.40
N HIS A 157 8.68 -24.92 0.43
CA HIS A 157 9.55 -26.10 0.55
C HIS A 157 8.85 -27.33 1.12
N ARG A 158 7.79 -27.15 1.89
CA ARG A 158 7.05 -28.26 2.52
C ARG A 158 5.80 -28.68 1.76
N PHE A 159 5.12 -27.73 1.12
CA PHE A 159 3.77 -27.93 0.59
C PHE A 159 3.63 -27.45 -0.87
N GLY A 160 4.73 -27.10 -1.54
CA GLY A 160 4.70 -26.51 -2.87
C GLY A 160 4.20 -25.06 -2.87
N TRP A 161 4.22 -24.42 -4.04
CA TRP A 161 3.75 -23.03 -4.17
C TRP A 161 2.24 -22.88 -3.90
N GLN A 162 1.45 -23.91 -4.22
CA GLN A 162 0.01 -23.96 -3.92
C GLN A 162 -0.23 -23.88 -2.41
N GLY A 163 0.62 -24.58 -1.64
CA GLY A 163 0.57 -24.55 -0.17
C GLY A 163 0.74 -23.16 0.41
N ALA A 164 1.56 -22.31 -0.20
CA ALA A 164 1.74 -20.94 0.26
C ALA A 164 0.42 -20.14 0.20
N PHE A 165 -0.30 -20.18 -0.90
CA PHE A 165 -1.61 -19.51 -1.04
C PHE A 165 -2.67 -20.09 -0.10
N PHE A 166 -2.66 -21.40 0.09
CA PHE A 166 -3.61 -22.05 0.98
C PHE A 166 -3.38 -21.68 2.44
N VAL A 167 -2.15 -21.74 2.92
CA VAL A 167 -1.79 -21.45 4.33
C VAL A 167 -2.04 -19.98 4.65
N THR A 168 -1.68 -19.05 3.76
CA THR A 168 -1.92 -17.63 4.02
C THR A 168 -3.41 -17.30 4.07
N GLY A 169 -4.23 -17.91 3.21
CA GLY A 169 -5.68 -17.79 3.29
C GLY A 169 -6.26 -18.36 4.60
N VAL A 170 -5.72 -19.50 5.10
CA VAL A 170 -6.11 -20.06 6.39
C VAL A 170 -5.76 -19.10 7.54
N LEU A 171 -4.61 -18.40 7.50
CA LEU A 171 -4.27 -17.38 8.49
C LEU A 171 -5.32 -16.29 8.58
N GLY A 172 -5.86 -15.84 7.44
CA GLY A 172 -6.98 -14.88 7.41
C GLY A 172 -8.25 -15.43 8.07
N LEU A 173 -8.60 -16.70 7.85
CA LEU A 173 -9.76 -17.32 8.52
C LEU A 173 -9.54 -17.50 10.02
N ILE A 174 -8.33 -17.81 10.47
CA ILE A 174 -7.97 -17.85 11.91
C ILE A 174 -8.15 -16.44 12.50
N TRP A 175 -7.71 -15.41 11.79
CA TRP A 175 -7.93 -14.03 12.21
C TRP A 175 -9.43 -13.70 12.34
N VAL A 176 -10.26 -14.14 11.39
CA VAL A 176 -11.72 -13.96 11.47
C VAL A 176 -12.27 -14.58 12.74
N ALA A 177 -11.88 -15.83 13.06
CA ALA A 177 -12.32 -16.49 14.28
C ALA A 177 -11.92 -15.69 15.53
N ALA A 178 -10.66 -15.25 15.62
CA ALA A 178 -10.16 -14.42 16.71
C ALA A 178 -10.92 -13.09 16.83
N PHE A 179 -11.18 -12.42 15.70
CA PHE A 179 -11.92 -11.15 15.66
C PHE A 179 -13.38 -11.34 16.10
N GLN A 180 -14.06 -12.43 15.71
CA GLN A 180 -15.43 -12.71 16.14
C GLN A 180 -15.49 -13.01 17.63
N VAL A 181 -14.56 -13.81 18.16
CA VAL A 181 -14.45 -14.04 19.62
C VAL A 181 -14.25 -12.71 20.35
N PHE A 182 -13.34 -11.86 19.86
CA PHE A 182 -13.12 -10.52 20.44
C PHE A 182 -14.40 -9.68 20.44
N ARG A 183 -15.17 -9.67 19.35
CA ARG A 183 -16.44 -8.94 19.24
C ARG A 183 -17.51 -9.50 20.21
N MET A 184 -17.60 -10.83 20.38
CA MET A 184 -18.51 -11.45 21.34
C MET A 184 -18.22 -11.03 22.78
N LEU A 185 -16.94 -10.88 23.13
CA LEU A 185 -16.49 -10.42 24.44
C LEU A 185 -16.70 -8.90 24.65
N HIS A 186 -16.99 -8.14 23.58
CA HIS A 186 -17.17 -6.69 23.63
C HIS A 186 -18.48 -6.23 22.96
N PRO A 187 -19.66 -6.48 23.60
CA PRO A 187 -20.98 -6.18 23.01
C PRO A 187 -21.17 -4.70 22.59
N VAL A 188 -20.46 -3.78 23.22
CA VAL A 188 -20.47 -2.34 22.87
C VAL A 188 -20.11 -2.12 21.40
N MET A 189 -19.27 -2.96 20.79
CA MET A 189 -18.93 -2.86 19.36
C MET A 189 -20.13 -3.16 18.46
N HIS A 190 -21.01 -4.06 18.88
CA HIS A 190 -22.25 -4.37 18.13
C HIS A 190 -23.27 -3.22 18.20
N ALA A 191 -23.37 -2.57 19.36
CA ALA A 191 -24.29 -1.45 19.57
C ALA A 191 -23.87 -0.21 18.75
N THR A 192 -22.56 0.07 18.72
CA THR A 192 -22.00 1.18 17.92
C THR A 192 -22.10 0.93 16.41
N ASP A 193 -21.94 -0.32 15.95
CA ASP A 193 -22.15 -0.68 14.54
C ASP A 193 -23.62 -0.42 14.11
N LYS A 194 -24.60 -0.77 14.96
CA LYS A 194 -26.02 -0.53 14.68
C LYS A 194 -26.43 0.94 14.76
N GLY A 195 -25.92 1.67 15.74
CA GLY A 195 -26.25 3.09 15.93
C GLY A 195 -25.78 3.98 14.78
N GLN A 196 -24.68 3.64 14.13
CA GLN A 196 -24.14 4.44 13.03
C GLN A 196 -24.80 4.15 11.67
N THR A 197 -25.31 2.96 11.44
CA THR A 197 -26.15 2.69 10.26
C THR A 197 -27.45 3.50 10.27
N MET A 198 -27.90 3.92 11.43
CA MET A 198 -29.15 4.70 11.58
C MET A 198 -28.94 6.23 11.73
N GLY A 199 -27.73 6.70 12.05
CA GLY A 199 -27.49 8.09 12.49
C GLY A 199 -26.50 8.92 11.66
N GLN A 200 -25.93 8.41 10.58
CA GLN A 200 -25.12 9.24 9.68
C GLN A 200 -26.02 10.01 8.71
N ALA A 201 -26.70 11.04 9.24
CA ALA A 201 -27.02 12.22 8.46
C ALA A 201 -25.70 12.75 7.90
N ALA A 202 -25.63 12.85 6.57
CA ALA A 202 -24.44 13.17 5.81
C ALA A 202 -23.74 14.42 6.35
N ALA A 203 -22.52 14.26 6.88
CA ALA A 203 -21.61 15.39 6.89
C ALA A 203 -21.52 15.95 5.46
N PRO A 204 -21.46 17.27 5.27
CA PRO A 204 -21.46 17.87 3.95
C PRO A 204 -20.32 17.22 3.14
N ARG A 205 -20.71 16.45 2.13
CA ARG A 205 -19.79 15.78 1.23
C ARG A 205 -19.24 16.86 0.33
N VAL A 206 -17.93 17.10 0.39
CA VAL A 206 -17.30 17.93 -0.63
C VAL A 206 -17.52 17.22 -1.96
N ALA A 207 -18.27 17.84 -2.86
CA ALA A 207 -18.54 17.28 -4.18
C ALA A 207 -17.18 17.07 -4.89
N TRP A 208 -16.96 15.89 -5.44
CA TRP A 208 -15.72 15.57 -6.18
C TRP A 208 -15.41 16.60 -7.28
N GLY A 209 -16.47 17.15 -7.93
CA GLY A 209 -16.35 18.22 -8.91
C GLY A 209 -15.70 19.50 -8.35
N GLY A 210 -15.95 19.84 -7.08
CA GLY A 210 -15.31 20.99 -6.43
C GLY A 210 -13.81 20.77 -6.19
N LEU A 211 -13.37 19.53 -5.88
CA LEU A 211 -11.95 19.24 -5.61
C LEU A 211 -11.07 19.38 -6.84
N ILE A 212 -11.58 19.08 -8.03
CA ILE A 212 -10.85 19.16 -9.30
C ILE A 212 -10.45 20.61 -9.62
N GLY A 213 -11.17 21.60 -9.11
CA GLY A 213 -10.85 23.03 -9.25
C GLY A 213 -9.62 23.49 -8.46
N TYR A 214 -9.23 22.73 -7.43
CA TYR A 214 -8.10 23.14 -6.58
C TYR A 214 -6.77 22.58 -7.06
N ARG A 215 -5.84 23.47 -7.40
CA ARG A 215 -4.46 23.12 -7.79
C ARG A 215 -3.75 22.24 -6.76
N GLN A 216 -4.03 22.42 -5.48
CA GLN A 216 -3.46 21.65 -4.37
C GLN A 216 -3.88 20.17 -4.40
N ALA A 217 -5.09 19.87 -4.85
CA ALA A 217 -5.54 18.48 -5.05
C ALA A 217 -4.74 17.80 -6.17
N TRP A 218 -4.46 18.54 -7.26
CA TRP A 218 -3.64 18.06 -8.37
C TRP A 218 -2.17 17.85 -7.98
N VAL A 219 -1.61 18.66 -7.06
CA VAL A 219 -0.26 18.39 -6.51
C VAL A 219 -0.20 16.99 -5.91
N ILE A 220 -1.19 16.64 -5.07
CA ILE A 220 -1.23 15.32 -4.42
C ILE A 220 -1.43 14.22 -5.45
N PHE A 221 -2.37 14.40 -6.39
CA PHE A 221 -2.64 13.45 -7.47
C PHE A 221 -1.39 13.16 -8.30
N VAL A 222 -0.71 14.20 -8.82
CA VAL A 222 0.45 14.06 -9.71
C VAL A 222 1.66 13.49 -8.96
N CYS A 223 1.91 13.95 -7.73
CA CYS A 223 3.00 13.43 -6.90
C CYS A 223 2.81 11.93 -6.62
N ARG A 224 1.58 11.48 -6.37
CA ARG A 224 1.28 10.07 -6.15
C ARG A 224 1.27 9.26 -7.44
N PHE A 225 0.73 9.81 -8.52
CA PHE A 225 0.74 9.18 -9.85
C PHE A 225 2.18 8.82 -10.30
N LEU A 226 3.14 9.72 -10.04
CA LEU A 226 4.53 9.52 -10.47
C LEU A 226 5.37 8.73 -9.45
N ALA A 227 5.17 8.92 -8.16
CA ALA A 227 6.05 8.35 -7.15
C ALA A 227 5.58 7.00 -6.57
N ASP A 228 4.25 6.78 -6.41
CA ASP A 228 3.74 5.54 -5.82
C ASP A 228 4.05 4.28 -6.67
N PRO A 229 4.11 4.34 -8.03
CA PRO A 229 4.58 3.24 -8.87
C PRO A 229 5.95 2.67 -8.50
N ILE A 230 6.85 3.47 -7.92
CA ILE A 230 8.17 3.01 -7.48
C ILE A 230 8.04 1.99 -6.36
N TRP A 231 7.11 2.20 -5.43
CA TRP A 231 6.80 1.24 -4.37
C TRP A 231 6.28 -0.08 -4.93
N ASP A 232 5.33 0.00 -5.85
CA ASP A 232 4.75 -1.19 -6.48
C ASP A 232 5.79 -1.95 -7.32
N PHE A 233 6.71 -1.24 -7.99
CA PHE A 233 7.84 -1.86 -8.65
C PHE A 233 8.69 -2.67 -7.68
N TYR A 234 9.06 -2.10 -6.55
CA TYR A 234 9.85 -2.81 -5.55
C TYR A 234 9.09 -3.99 -4.93
N ILE A 235 7.80 -3.85 -4.68
CA ILE A 235 6.96 -4.93 -4.15
C ILE A 235 6.84 -6.09 -5.15
N PHE A 236 6.57 -5.81 -6.41
CA PHE A 236 6.16 -6.84 -7.37
C PHE A 236 7.31 -7.43 -8.18
N TRP A 237 8.41 -6.68 -8.35
CA TRP A 237 9.47 -7.07 -9.27
C TRP A 237 10.83 -7.36 -8.60
N ILE A 238 11.08 -6.94 -7.35
CA ILE A 238 12.35 -7.25 -6.68
C ILE A 238 12.62 -8.75 -6.60
N PRO A 239 11.70 -9.62 -6.17
CA PRO A 239 11.99 -11.04 -6.08
C PRO A 239 12.41 -11.64 -7.43
N GLU A 240 11.71 -11.25 -8.51
CA GLU A 240 12.03 -11.68 -9.87
C GLU A 240 13.38 -11.13 -10.36
N PHE A 241 13.67 -9.85 -10.09
CA PHE A 241 14.97 -9.24 -10.38
C PHE A 241 16.11 -9.95 -9.67
N LEU A 242 15.94 -10.28 -8.38
CA LEU A 242 16.95 -11.01 -7.61
C LEU A 242 17.19 -12.43 -8.15
N ALA A 243 16.11 -13.10 -8.59
CA ALA A 243 16.23 -14.42 -9.22
C ALA A 243 16.99 -14.35 -10.55
N ARG A 244 16.57 -13.48 -11.46
CA ARG A 244 17.08 -13.44 -12.84
C ARG A 244 18.45 -12.79 -12.95
N GLU A 245 18.63 -11.62 -12.34
CA GLU A 245 19.84 -10.81 -12.53
C GLU A 245 20.90 -11.12 -11.49
N ARG A 246 20.55 -11.73 -10.37
CA ARG A 246 21.48 -12.06 -9.28
C ARG A 246 21.62 -13.57 -9.05
N GLY A 247 20.86 -14.38 -9.80
CA GLY A 247 20.93 -15.85 -9.73
C GLY A 247 20.49 -16.39 -8.36
N LEU A 248 19.69 -15.64 -7.58
CA LEU A 248 19.25 -16.09 -6.27
C LEU A 248 18.12 -17.12 -6.43
N ASN A 249 18.28 -18.25 -5.76
CA ASN A 249 17.19 -19.19 -5.54
C ASN A 249 16.22 -18.65 -4.46
N LEU A 250 15.10 -19.37 -4.24
CA LEU A 250 14.09 -18.97 -3.27
C LEU A 250 14.66 -18.71 -1.86
N ASN A 251 15.62 -19.53 -1.40
CA ASN A 251 16.26 -19.34 -0.10
C ASN A 251 17.07 -18.03 -0.03
N GLY A 252 17.80 -17.73 -1.10
CA GLY A 252 18.53 -16.47 -1.22
C GLY A 252 17.59 -15.25 -1.22
N ILE A 253 16.46 -15.34 -1.94
CA ILE A 253 15.43 -14.30 -1.94
C ILE A 253 14.86 -14.12 -0.52
N ALA A 254 14.49 -15.23 0.15
CA ALA A 254 13.97 -15.19 1.51
C ALA A 254 14.94 -14.54 2.50
N ALA A 255 16.24 -14.72 2.29
CA ALA A 255 17.27 -14.16 3.17
C ALA A 255 17.43 -12.64 3.06
N VAL A 256 17.11 -12.02 1.92
CA VAL A 256 17.45 -10.61 1.67
C VAL A 256 16.27 -9.70 1.27
N ALA A 257 15.21 -10.25 0.68
CA ALA A 257 14.14 -9.43 0.11
C ALA A 257 13.29 -8.67 1.16
N TRP A 258 13.33 -9.05 2.42
CA TRP A 258 12.64 -8.37 3.52
C TRP A 258 13.37 -7.12 4.02
N ILE A 259 14.69 -7.01 3.79
CA ILE A 259 15.53 -5.94 4.33
C ILE A 259 15.07 -4.55 3.88
N PRO A 260 14.77 -4.29 2.59
CA PRO A 260 14.27 -3.00 2.13
C PRO A 260 12.96 -2.58 2.81
N PHE A 261 12.08 -3.53 3.15
CA PHE A 261 10.80 -3.24 3.82
C PHE A 261 10.98 -2.90 5.30
N LEU A 262 11.96 -3.52 5.99
CA LEU A 262 12.36 -3.09 7.34
C LEU A 262 12.88 -1.64 7.31
N VAL A 263 13.71 -1.32 6.31
CA VAL A 263 14.23 0.04 6.13
C VAL A 263 13.10 1.03 5.84
N ALA A 264 12.04 0.62 5.11
CA ALA A 264 10.86 1.42 4.89
C ALA A 264 10.14 1.78 6.21
N ASP A 265 10.00 0.83 7.14
CA ASP A 265 9.39 1.09 8.44
C ASP A 265 10.24 2.07 9.27
N ILE A 266 11.54 1.88 9.29
CA ILE A 266 12.48 2.83 9.95
C ILE A 266 12.32 4.22 9.33
N ALA A 267 12.21 4.31 8.01
CA ALA A 267 12.05 5.56 7.29
C ALA A 267 10.74 6.28 7.62
N ASN A 268 9.63 5.55 7.82
CA ASN A 268 8.35 6.13 8.24
C ASN A 268 8.50 6.94 9.53
N PHE A 269 9.12 6.33 10.56
CA PHE A 269 9.34 7.00 11.85
C PHE A 269 10.40 8.11 11.74
N ALA A 270 11.51 7.85 11.06
CA ALA A 270 12.59 8.81 10.88
C ALA A 270 12.14 10.07 10.15
N SER A 271 11.29 9.94 9.13
CA SER A 271 10.76 11.07 8.35
C SER A 271 9.81 11.94 9.19
N GLY A 272 8.92 11.31 9.95
CA GLY A 272 8.03 12.02 10.87
C GLY A 272 8.82 12.76 11.96
N TRP A 273 9.83 12.10 12.54
CA TRP A 273 10.71 12.70 13.53
C TRP A 273 11.53 13.85 12.95
N ALA A 274 12.09 13.69 11.74
CA ALA A 274 12.84 14.72 11.05
C ALA A 274 11.96 15.96 10.78
N ALA A 275 10.73 15.77 10.29
CA ALA A 275 9.77 16.84 10.09
C ALA A 275 9.51 17.60 11.40
N PHE A 276 9.21 16.87 12.48
CA PHE A 276 8.98 17.46 13.81
C PHE A 276 10.18 18.28 14.31
N GLN A 277 11.41 17.76 14.16
CA GLN A 277 12.61 18.48 14.61
C GLN A 277 12.88 19.75 13.80
N LEU A 278 12.66 19.70 12.48
CA LEU A 278 12.80 20.88 11.60
C LEU A 278 11.77 21.96 11.95
N GLU A 279 10.51 21.58 12.16
CA GLU A 279 9.44 22.50 12.59
C GLU A 279 9.76 23.10 13.97
N ARG A 280 10.27 22.29 14.93
CA ARG A 280 10.72 22.76 16.24
C ARG A 280 11.92 23.70 16.16
N ALA A 281 12.77 23.53 15.15
CA ALA A 281 13.89 24.43 14.85
C ALA A 281 13.44 25.74 14.15
N GLY A 282 12.13 26.00 14.02
CA GLY A 282 11.56 27.21 13.47
C GLY A 282 11.40 27.24 11.95
N TRP A 283 11.53 26.07 11.27
CA TRP A 283 11.27 26.00 9.85
C TRP A 283 9.75 26.08 9.58
N SER A 284 9.37 26.80 8.52
CA SER A 284 7.96 26.78 8.10
C SER A 284 7.57 25.42 7.53
N VAL A 285 6.31 25.03 7.69
CA VAL A 285 5.75 23.77 7.15
C VAL A 285 6.09 23.62 5.65
N HIS A 286 5.93 24.68 4.88
CA HIS A 286 6.30 24.70 3.44
C HIS A 286 7.77 24.29 3.21
N ARG A 287 8.71 24.88 3.98
CA ARG A 287 10.14 24.54 3.85
C ARG A 287 10.43 23.11 4.24
N VAL A 288 9.81 22.61 5.32
CA VAL A 288 9.98 21.23 5.78
C VAL A 288 9.50 20.24 4.72
N ARG A 289 8.27 20.43 4.21
CA ARG A 289 7.71 19.54 3.18
C ARG A 289 8.59 19.55 1.91
N LYS A 290 8.98 20.72 1.46
CA LYS A 290 9.81 20.87 0.24
C LYS A 290 11.21 20.27 0.41
N CYS A 291 11.82 20.39 1.59
CA CYS A 291 13.12 19.81 1.91
C CYS A 291 13.07 18.28 1.89
N LEU A 292 12.07 17.65 2.55
CA LEU A 292 11.91 16.21 2.58
C LEU A 292 11.60 15.64 1.18
N MET A 293 10.77 16.34 0.40
CA MET A 293 10.49 15.95 -0.99
C MET A 293 11.74 16.10 -1.88
N LEU A 294 12.53 17.15 -1.71
CA LEU A 294 13.78 17.33 -2.43
C LEU A 294 14.79 16.22 -2.08
N ALA A 295 14.94 15.90 -0.80
CA ALA A 295 15.81 14.81 -0.37
C ALA A 295 15.39 13.48 -1.03
N GLY A 296 14.09 13.18 -1.07
CA GLY A 296 13.55 12.05 -1.80
C GLY A 296 13.93 12.06 -3.27
N ALA A 297 13.69 13.19 -3.96
CA ALA A 297 13.96 13.35 -5.39
C ALA A 297 15.44 13.22 -5.76
N VAL A 298 16.33 13.74 -4.91
CA VAL A 298 17.79 13.74 -5.18
C VAL A 298 18.41 12.38 -4.88
N VAL A 299 17.95 11.69 -3.83
CA VAL A 299 18.59 10.45 -3.37
C VAL A 299 17.97 9.19 -3.98
N SER A 300 16.66 9.19 -4.29
CA SER A 300 16.01 7.97 -4.83
C SER A 300 16.65 7.40 -6.09
N PRO A 301 17.23 8.22 -7.03
CA PRO A 301 17.95 7.71 -8.19
C PRO A 301 19.10 6.74 -7.86
N ILE A 302 19.58 6.71 -6.62
CA ILE A 302 20.62 5.75 -6.17
C ILE A 302 20.16 4.28 -6.40
N GLY A 303 18.84 4.04 -6.43
CA GLY A 303 18.27 2.74 -6.77
C GLY A 303 18.72 2.21 -8.13
N VAL A 304 19.07 3.11 -9.06
CA VAL A 304 19.62 2.73 -10.38
C VAL A 304 20.97 2.01 -10.23
N ALA A 305 21.78 2.36 -9.23
CA ALA A 305 23.04 1.67 -8.98
C ALA A 305 22.87 0.18 -8.61
N ALA A 306 21.69 -0.21 -8.15
CA ALA A 306 21.40 -1.61 -7.82
C ALA A 306 21.51 -2.53 -9.04
N VAL A 307 21.10 -2.09 -10.24
CA VAL A 307 21.16 -2.95 -11.43
C VAL A 307 22.58 -3.15 -11.95
N TYR A 308 23.48 -2.21 -11.70
CA TYR A 308 24.90 -2.29 -12.09
C TYR A 308 25.79 -2.98 -11.04
N SER A 309 25.28 -3.20 -9.83
CA SER A 309 26.06 -3.83 -8.77
C SER A 309 26.16 -5.35 -8.98
N ALA A 310 27.35 -5.91 -8.96
CA ALA A 310 27.55 -7.35 -8.97
C ALA A 310 27.33 -8.00 -7.59
N SER A 311 27.40 -7.21 -6.51
CA SER A 311 27.26 -7.67 -5.13
C SER A 311 25.82 -7.59 -4.66
N ILE A 312 25.28 -8.68 -4.11
CA ILE A 312 23.96 -8.74 -3.49
C ILE A 312 23.86 -7.72 -2.35
N PHE A 313 24.93 -7.59 -1.54
CA PHE A 313 24.96 -6.62 -0.44
C PHE A 313 24.75 -5.18 -0.95
N TRP A 314 25.45 -4.75 -1.97
CA TRP A 314 25.31 -3.40 -2.54
C TRP A 314 23.96 -3.24 -3.29
N THR A 315 23.51 -4.29 -3.98
CA THR A 315 22.17 -4.29 -4.61
C THR A 315 21.08 -3.99 -3.58
N ILE A 316 21.04 -4.74 -2.48
CA ILE A 316 20.05 -4.53 -1.41
C ILE A 316 20.24 -3.19 -0.71
N THR A 317 21.49 -2.75 -0.51
CA THR A 317 21.78 -1.44 0.09
C THR A 317 21.23 -0.30 -0.76
N PHE A 318 21.48 -0.29 -2.07
CA PHE A 318 20.98 0.77 -2.96
C PHE A 318 19.46 0.79 -3.03
N ILE A 319 18.81 -0.37 -3.11
CA ILE A 319 17.35 -0.49 -3.07
C ILE A 319 16.83 0.03 -1.73
N SER A 320 17.45 -0.35 -0.61
CA SER A 320 17.02 0.07 0.74
C SER A 320 17.13 1.57 0.93
N VAL A 321 18.21 2.19 0.45
CA VAL A 321 18.38 3.65 0.50
C VAL A 321 17.34 4.35 -0.38
N ALA A 322 17.08 3.85 -1.58
CA ALA A 322 16.06 4.41 -2.46
C ALA A 322 14.67 4.33 -1.82
N ILE A 323 14.32 3.20 -1.19
CA ILE A 323 13.05 3.00 -0.47
C ILE A 323 12.97 3.91 0.75
N PHE A 324 14.06 4.10 1.51
CA PHE A 324 14.08 5.01 2.65
C PHE A 324 13.65 6.43 2.25
N PHE A 325 14.25 6.95 1.20
CA PHE A 325 13.95 8.30 0.73
C PHE A 325 12.62 8.39 -0.03
N TRP A 326 12.20 7.31 -0.69
CA TRP A 326 10.84 7.21 -1.22
C TRP A 326 9.80 7.28 -0.09
N MET A 327 10.04 6.60 1.03
CA MET A 327 9.13 6.63 2.18
C MET A 327 9.04 8.03 2.80
N ALA A 328 10.17 8.74 2.92
CA ALA A 328 10.19 10.12 3.37
C ALA A 328 9.35 11.05 2.46
N TRP A 329 9.42 10.83 1.14
CA TRP A 329 8.57 11.48 0.16
C TRP A 329 7.09 11.12 0.38
N SER A 330 6.77 9.84 0.46
CA SER A 330 5.40 9.33 0.58
C SER A 330 4.69 9.90 1.82
N VAL A 331 5.32 9.82 2.99
CA VAL A 331 4.80 10.40 4.25
C VAL A 331 4.54 11.90 4.08
N THR A 332 5.43 12.61 3.41
CA THR A 332 5.29 14.05 3.19
C THR A 332 4.10 14.35 2.28
N VAL A 333 3.97 13.67 1.14
CA VAL A 333 2.87 13.88 0.19
C VAL A 333 1.51 13.52 0.83
N HIS A 334 1.46 12.45 1.63
CA HIS A 334 0.25 12.09 2.36
C HIS A 334 -0.17 13.16 3.38
N THR A 335 0.80 13.83 4.02
CA THR A 335 0.53 14.88 4.99
C THR A 335 0.02 16.17 4.32
N LEU A 336 0.39 16.44 3.06
CA LEU A 336 -0.09 17.62 2.32
C LEU A 336 -1.63 17.69 2.25
N ALA A 337 -2.34 16.55 2.26
CA ALA A 337 -3.80 16.56 2.27
C ALA A 337 -4.36 17.28 3.50
N SER A 338 -3.75 17.07 4.68
CA SER A 338 -4.15 17.73 5.92
C SER A 338 -3.56 19.14 6.09
N ASP A 339 -2.46 19.43 5.39
CA ASP A 339 -1.84 20.77 5.42
C ASP A 339 -2.62 21.78 4.54
N TYR A 340 -3.20 21.29 3.44
CA TYR A 340 -3.95 22.13 2.51
C TYR A 340 -5.45 22.19 2.81
N PHE A 341 -6.06 21.10 3.25
CA PHE A 341 -7.52 20.98 3.29
C PHE A 341 -8.06 20.81 4.71
N PRO A 342 -9.24 21.38 5.00
CA PRO A 342 -9.87 21.22 6.31
C PRO A 342 -10.28 19.75 6.53
N PRO A 343 -10.44 19.32 7.81
CA PRO A 343 -10.65 17.91 8.17
C PRO A 343 -11.77 17.18 7.43
N HIS A 344 -12.84 17.89 7.07
CA HIS A 344 -13.98 17.30 6.35
C HIS A 344 -13.71 17.01 4.87
N ALA A 345 -12.68 17.62 4.27
CA ALA A 345 -12.28 17.42 2.87
C ALA A 345 -11.07 16.47 2.71
N VAL A 346 -10.28 16.27 3.77
CA VAL A 346 -9.03 15.48 3.72
C VAL A 346 -9.25 14.08 3.15
N ALA A 347 -10.30 13.37 3.56
CA ALA A 347 -10.57 12.02 3.09
C ALA A 347 -10.86 11.99 1.58
N SER A 348 -11.62 12.95 1.06
CA SER A 348 -11.94 13.05 -0.36
C SER A 348 -10.71 13.39 -1.20
N VAL A 349 -9.86 14.30 -0.72
CA VAL A 349 -8.58 14.67 -1.36
C VAL A 349 -7.61 13.49 -1.35
N TYR A 350 -7.52 12.79 -0.24
CA TYR A 350 -6.69 11.57 -0.13
C TYR A 350 -7.16 10.49 -1.10
N GLY A 351 -8.49 10.32 -1.26
CA GLY A 351 -9.09 9.41 -2.23
C GLY A 351 -8.77 9.81 -3.68
N PHE A 352 -8.84 11.11 -4.01
CA PHE A 352 -8.45 11.64 -5.32
C PHE A 352 -6.97 11.38 -5.61
N GLY A 353 -6.08 11.64 -4.64
CA GLY A 353 -4.66 11.26 -4.73
C GLY A 353 -4.45 9.75 -4.90
N GLY A 354 -5.29 8.92 -4.26
CA GLY A 354 -5.28 7.46 -4.39
C GLY A 354 -5.63 6.99 -5.81
N MET A 355 -6.56 7.66 -6.49
CA MET A 355 -6.82 7.40 -7.92
C MET A 355 -5.57 7.68 -8.77
N GLY A 356 -4.84 8.78 -8.49
CA GLY A 356 -3.56 9.07 -9.13
C GLY A 356 -2.56 7.95 -8.91
N SER A 357 -2.38 7.52 -7.67
CA SER A 357 -1.51 6.39 -7.29
C SER A 357 -1.84 5.14 -8.11
N THR A 358 -3.09 4.69 -8.08
CA THR A 358 -3.51 3.47 -8.79
C THR A 358 -3.35 3.58 -10.30
N ALA A 359 -3.69 4.74 -10.89
CA ALA A 359 -3.52 4.97 -12.31
C ALA A 359 -2.04 4.93 -12.71
N GLY A 360 -1.16 5.55 -11.92
CA GLY A 360 0.29 5.50 -12.11
C GLY A 360 0.83 4.07 -12.02
N SER A 361 0.37 3.30 -11.04
CA SER A 361 0.77 1.90 -10.84
C SER A 361 0.39 1.02 -12.02
N VAL A 362 -0.84 1.14 -12.53
CA VAL A 362 -1.31 0.37 -13.70
C VAL A 362 -0.44 0.68 -14.93
N VAL A 363 -0.19 1.96 -15.20
CA VAL A 363 0.69 2.38 -16.31
C VAL A 363 2.10 1.84 -16.13
N SER A 364 2.66 1.98 -14.93
CA SER A 364 4.01 1.55 -14.61
C SER A 364 4.19 0.05 -14.73
N ILE A 365 3.30 -0.75 -14.15
CA ILE A 365 3.34 -2.22 -14.21
C ILE A 365 3.32 -2.69 -15.67
N TRP A 366 2.45 -2.09 -16.49
CA TRP A 366 2.40 -2.40 -17.92
C TRP A 366 3.70 -2.03 -18.64
N LEU A 367 4.25 -0.84 -18.38
CA LEU A 367 5.51 -0.37 -18.95
C LEU A 367 6.69 -1.28 -18.57
N VAL A 368 6.77 -1.68 -17.29
CA VAL A 368 7.82 -2.60 -16.82
C VAL A 368 7.75 -3.93 -17.54
N GLY A 369 6.58 -4.56 -17.59
CA GLY A 369 6.41 -5.84 -18.28
C GLY A 369 6.80 -5.75 -19.76
N ARG A 370 6.33 -4.68 -20.45
CA ARG A 370 6.64 -4.47 -21.87
C ARG A 370 8.11 -4.17 -22.12
N THR A 371 8.75 -3.37 -21.25
CA THR A 371 10.19 -3.06 -21.37
C THR A 371 11.02 -4.33 -21.20
N LEU A 372 10.69 -5.17 -20.22
CA LEU A 372 11.42 -6.42 -19.99
C LEU A 372 11.24 -7.42 -21.15
N ASP A 373 10.06 -7.48 -21.77
CA ASP A 373 9.85 -8.33 -22.95
C ASP A 373 10.65 -7.84 -24.18
N LEU A 374 10.79 -6.53 -24.35
CA LEU A 374 11.48 -5.94 -25.49
C LEU A 374 13.01 -5.93 -25.34
N THR A 375 13.50 -5.70 -24.12
CA THR A 375 14.93 -5.47 -23.87
C THR A 375 15.63 -6.64 -23.18
N GLY A 376 14.88 -7.51 -22.50
CA GLY A 376 15.41 -8.57 -21.63
C GLY A 376 16.19 -8.05 -20.43
N SER A 377 16.18 -6.72 -20.15
CA SER A 377 17.06 -6.07 -19.17
C SER A 377 16.27 -5.22 -18.18
N TYR A 378 16.65 -5.27 -16.92
CA TYR A 378 16.11 -4.40 -15.87
C TYR A 378 16.74 -2.98 -15.88
N VAL A 379 17.81 -2.72 -16.63
CA VAL A 379 18.47 -1.40 -16.66
C VAL A 379 17.50 -0.29 -17.04
N PRO A 380 16.75 -0.33 -18.16
CA PRO A 380 15.80 0.73 -18.50
C PRO A 380 14.72 0.92 -17.46
N VAL A 381 14.29 -0.17 -16.79
CA VAL A 381 13.28 -0.14 -15.75
C VAL A 381 13.78 0.63 -14.53
N PHE A 382 14.97 0.29 -14.00
CA PHE A 382 15.54 0.98 -12.85
C PHE A 382 15.85 2.46 -13.15
N VAL A 383 16.32 2.77 -14.37
CA VAL A 383 16.52 4.17 -14.81
C VAL A 383 15.19 4.92 -14.83
N GLY A 384 14.14 4.33 -15.42
CA GLY A 384 12.81 4.94 -15.45
C GLY A 384 12.29 5.21 -14.04
N MET A 385 12.34 4.21 -13.14
CA MET A 385 11.90 4.34 -11.74
C MET A 385 12.73 5.39 -10.98
N GLY A 386 14.03 5.43 -11.20
CA GLY A 386 14.91 6.41 -10.56
C GLY A 386 14.61 7.86 -11.00
N LEU A 387 14.11 8.06 -12.21
CA LEU A 387 13.76 9.39 -12.73
C LEU A 387 12.37 9.88 -12.30
N LEU A 388 11.47 8.99 -11.88
CA LEU A 388 10.09 9.37 -11.53
C LEU A 388 10.03 10.37 -10.37
N MET A 389 10.81 10.19 -9.30
CA MET A 389 10.79 11.14 -8.18
C MET A 389 11.38 12.51 -8.49
N PRO A 390 12.54 12.65 -9.17
CA PRO A 390 12.99 13.94 -9.68
C PRO A 390 11.94 14.65 -10.53
N VAL A 391 11.30 13.93 -11.46
CA VAL A 391 10.23 14.48 -12.30
C VAL A 391 9.01 14.88 -11.46
N ALA A 392 8.60 14.03 -10.51
CA ALA A 392 7.50 14.32 -9.59
C ALA A 392 7.80 15.56 -8.74
N PHE A 393 9.04 15.73 -8.28
CA PHE A 393 9.46 16.91 -7.52
C PHE A 393 9.41 18.19 -8.37
N LEU A 394 9.89 18.15 -9.60
CA LEU A 394 9.87 19.32 -10.50
C LEU A 394 8.42 19.75 -10.78
N ILE A 395 7.56 18.81 -11.19
CA ILE A 395 6.15 19.09 -11.50
C ILE A 395 5.40 19.48 -10.20
N GLY A 396 5.57 18.69 -9.14
CA GLY A 396 4.94 18.94 -7.84
C GLY A 396 5.34 20.31 -7.27
N SER A 397 6.62 20.68 -7.32
CA SER A 397 7.11 21.99 -6.84
C SER A 397 6.58 23.17 -7.67
N ALA A 398 6.42 23.00 -8.98
CA ALA A 398 5.82 24.00 -9.86
C ALA A 398 4.31 24.19 -9.55
N LEU A 399 3.62 23.10 -9.21
CA LEU A 399 2.21 23.11 -8.84
C LEU A 399 1.96 23.48 -7.37
N MET A 400 2.90 23.28 -6.46
CA MET A 400 2.67 23.30 -5.00
C MET A 400 2.30 24.70 -4.48
N GLY A 401 2.89 25.77 -5.00
CA GLY A 401 2.73 27.10 -4.41
C GLY A 401 3.22 27.12 -2.94
N ARG A 402 2.62 27.98 -2.09
CA ARG A 402 2.83 27.92 -0.64
C ARG A 402 1.94 26.85 -0.02
N VAL A 403 2.45 26.15 0.99
CA VAL A 403 1.66 25.19 1.77
C VAL A 403 0.89 25.97 2.82
N GLU A 404 -0.35 26.33 2.48
CA GLU A 404 -1.27 27.10 3.30
C GLU A 404 -2.68 26.52 3.14
N PRO A 405 -3.52 26.52 4.18
CA PRO A 405 -4.89 26.01 4.12
C PRO A 405 -5.70 26.69 3.02
N VAL A 406 -6.40 25.89 2.23
CA VAL A 406 -7.30 26.35 1.16
C VAL A 406 -8.62 26.79 1.77
N ASN A 407 -9.13 27.95 1.36
CA ASN A 407 -10.48 28.37 1.68
C ASN A 407 -11.45 27.72 0.69
N LEU A 408 -12.26 26.76 1.17
CA LEU A 408 -13.25 26.05 0.34
C LEU A 408 -14.51 26.89 0.03
N ASP A 409 -14.73 27.99 0.76
CA ASP A 409 -15.90 28.86 0.58
C ASP A 409 -15.69 29.90 -0.54
N ALA A 410 -14.46 30.09 -0.98
CA ALA A 410 -14.09 31.09 -2.01
C ALA A 410 -14.27 30.58 -3.46
N GLY A 411 -14.71 29.35 -3.67
CA GLY A 411 -14.83 28.71 -4.99
C GLY A 411 -16.25 28.55 -5.52
N THR A 412 -17.22 29.31 -5.01
CA THR A 412 -18.63 29.26 -5.46
C THR A 412 -19.07 30.53 -6.19
N ASP A 413 -18.13 31.34 -6.67
CA ASP A 413 -18.42 32.49 -7.57
C ASP A 413 -18.09 32.18 -9.02
#